data_783bcfa66a6f5b19fe8db124adc641fb
#
_entry.id   783bcfa66a6f5b19fe8db124adc641fb
#
_cell.length_a   1.000
_cell.length_b   1.000
_cell.length_c   1.000
_cell.angle_alpha   90.00
_cell.angle_beta   90.00
_cell.angle_gamma   90.00
#
_symmetry.space_group_name_H-M   'P 1'
#
loop_
_entity.id
_entity.type
_entity.pdbx_description
1 polymer ?
#
loop_
_entity_poly.entity_id
_entity_poly.type
_entity_poly.pdbx_seq_one_letter_code
_entity_poly.pdbx_strand_id
1 'polypeptide(L)'
;MSNIFNMVSEETFSEKMDTQNQFLAALVSAQGGSLKPTAWSDVQAIVRAGLAPRVFAIGDQLVCNKSGVQLVWDIIGIDHDTPADPQFTHSLTLQLHDCYKDTVQFDREEAFYYCEAELPAGTYYITVGANWGTYCKLNETYMFTLTKPVPAGGQLVGFYRMPDTAPSTWKVQSYASATSTTVIEEVTVTAGSSGTSLGTLLPAGDFANNRNSLHRLAYGSNNYGESAMRQFLNSKGAAGTFWTPQTKFDRPPTWLATLPGWMNGMDEDFLAVLGKTHIVVSRNTVCDGGGSDEFDDTFFLLSRREAYTGNEVASVIEGEPYPYYSDYSDLSAAGTGNDTNRIKYRNGSAQYWWLRSPYAGNGSIVRSVGPAGLLSFSSADGSLGVAPACNII
;
A
#
# COMPACT_ATOMS: atom_id res chain seq x y z
N MET A 1 -50.39 -0.48 38.75
CA MET A 1 -48.98 -0.78 38.98
C MET A 1 -48.15 0.07 38.00
N SER A 2 -47.56 1.10 38.53
CA SER A 2 -46.82 2.10 37.77
C SER A 2 -45.40 1.60 37.57
N ASN A 3 -45.03 1.28 36.33
CA ASN A 3 -43.64 0.95 35.96
C ASN A 3 -42.84 2.26 35.94
N ILE A 4 -42.10 2.51 37.01
CA ILE A 4 -41.11 3.59 37.07
C ILE A 4 -39.89 3.07 36.37
N PHE A 5 -39.74 3.36 35.09
CA PHE A 5 -38.45 3.31 34.43
C PHE A 5 -37.64 4.52 34.91
N ASN A 6 -36.66 4.27 35.79
CA ASN A 6 -35.62 5.25 36.05
C ASN A 6 -34.75 5.38 34.80
N MET A 7 -35.07 6.28 33.92
CA MET A 7 -34.14 6.75 32.92
C MET A 7 -33.05 7.52 33.68
N VAL A 8 -31.85 6.94 33.75
CA VAL A 8 -30.66 7.65 34.21
C VAL A 8 -30.45 8.75 33.18
N SER A 9 -30.38 10.00 33.61
CA SER A 9 -30.11 11.11 32.71
C SER A 9 -28.71 10.93 32.12
N GLU A 10 -28.51 11.45 30.92
CA GLU A 10 -27.21 11.40 30.21
C GLU A 10 -26.09 12.01 31.08
N GLU A 11 -26.44 13.05 31.87
CA GLU A 11 -25.56 13.70 32.82
C GLU A 11 -25.17 12.75 33.99
N THR A 12 -26.13 12.02 34.56
CA THR A 12 -25.89 11.03 35.64
C THR A 12 -25.08 9.82 35.11
N PHE A 13 -25.26 9.45 33.85
CA PHE A 13 -24.47 8.40 33.22
C PHE A 13 -23.02 8.85 33.02
N SER A 14 -22.80 10.07 32.51
CA SER A 14 -21.51 10.70 32.35
C SER A 14 -20.78 10.83 33.70
N GLU A 15 -21.43 11.33 34.74
CA GLU A 15 -20.84 11.45 36.09
C GLU A 15 -20.45 10.09 36.69
N LYS A 16 -21.26 9.04 36.46
CA LYS A 16 -20.91 7.68 36.91
C LYS A 16 -19.74 7.08 36.13
N MET A 17 -19.70 7.34 34.85
CA MET A 17 -18.56 6.93 34.01
C MET A 17 -17.27 7.66 34.42
N ASP A 18 -17.33 8.95 34.69
CA ASP A 18 -16.22 9.73 35.19
C ASP A 18 -15.74 9.24 36.56
N THR A 19 -16.65 8.88 37.45
CA THR A 19 -16.35 8.32 38.76
C THR A 19 -15.66 6.93 38.61
N GLN A 20 -16.19 6.09 37.74
CA GLN A 20 -15.56 4.78 37.44
C GLN A 20 -14.14 4.94 36.82
N ASN A 21 -13.98 5.89 35.90
CA ASN A 21 -12.72 6.21 35.29
C ASN A 21 -11.69 6.76 36.31
N GLN A 22 -12.15 7.61 37.25
CA GLN A 22 -11.33 8.11 38.37
C GLN A 22 -10.94 6.99 39.33
N PHE A 23 -11.84 6.05 39.59
CA PHE A 23 -11.57 4.91 40.48
C PHE A 23 -10.55 3.94 39.81
N LEU A 24 -10.70 3.66 38.52
CA LEU A 24 -9.75 2.89 37.76
C LEU A 24 -8.37 3.57 37.70
N ALA A 25 -8.32 4.87 37.46
CA ALA A 25 -7.10 5.66 37.49
C ALA A 25 -6.40 5.65 38.88
N ALA A 26 -7.20 5.72 39.96
CA ALA A 26 -6.70 5.63 41.32
C ALA A 26 -6.17 4.21 41.64
N LEU A 27 -6.84 3.17 41.15
CA LEU A 27 -6.38 1.76 41.29
C LEU A 27 -5.06 1.52 40.56
N VAL A 28 -4.94 2.03 39.33
CA VAL A 28 -3.70 2.00 38.53
C VAL A 28 -2.57 2.75 39.26
N SER A 29 -2.86 3.92 39.83
CA SER A 29 -1.89 4.71 40.60
C SER A 29 -1.48 4.03 41.92
N ALA A 30 -2.42 3.38 42.61
CA ALA A 30 -2.18 2.69 43.88
C ALA A 30 -1.35 1.40 43.72
N GLN A 31 -1.31 0.82 42.54
CA GLN A 31 -0.49 -0.37 42.24
C GLN A 31 0.92 -0.02 41.73
N GLY A 32 1.37 1.20 41.92
CA GLY A 32 2.75 1.60 41.57
C GLY A 32 2.95 2.02 40.14
N GLY A 33 1.90 2.42 39.43
CA GLY A 33 1.99 3.09 38.13
C GLY A 33 2.39 2.21 36.95
N SER A 34 2.33 0.88 37.06
CA SER A 34 2.74 -0.03 36.00
C SER A 34 1.76 -1.19 35.83
N LEU A 35 0.48 -0.89 35.56
CA LEU A 35 -0.36 -1.87 34.89
C LEU A 35 -0.05 -1.78 33.39
N LYS A 36 1.07 -2.37 33.01
CA LYS A 36 1.24 -2.75 31.60
C LYS A 36 0.24 -3.87 31.33
N PRO A 37 -0.70 -3.69 30.40
CA PRO A 37 -1.63 -4.76 30.04
C PRO A 37 -0.83 -5.98 29.61
N THR A 38 -1.27 -7.15 30.04
CA THR A 38 -0.58 -8.42 29.73
C THR A 38 -1.26 -9.17 28.58
N ALA A 39 -2.47 -8.75 28.23
CA ALA A 39 -3.26 -9.33 27.14
C ALA A 39 -3.74 -8.24 26.18
N TRP A 40 -3.91 -8.59 24.92
CA TRP A 40 -4.43 -7.68 23.89
C TRP A 40 -5.86 -7.23 24.18
N SER A 41 -6.69 -8.10 24.79
CA SER A 41 -8.02 -7.74 25.25
C SER A 41 -8.03 -6.63 26.30
N ASP A 42 -7.00 -6.57 27.16
CA ASP A 42 -6.88 -5.50 28.15
C ASP A 42 -6.53 -4.16 27.48
N VAL A 43 -5.65 -4.21 26.48
CA VAL A 43 -5.31 -3.03 25.67
C VAL A 43 -6.57 -2.51 24.97
N GLN A 44 -7.36 -3.40 24.35
CA GLN A 44 -8.61 -3.02 23.70
C GLN A 44 -9.62 -2.40 24.69
N ALA A 45 -9.78 -3.00 25.87
CA ALA A 45 -10.67 -2.47 26.89
C ALA A 45 -10.26 -1.05 27.34
N ILE A 46 -8.95 -0.81 27.48
CA ILE A 46 -8.39 0.51 27.82
C ILE A 46 -8.70 1.51 26.69
N VAL A 47 -8.51 1.13 25.43
CA VAL A 47 -8.79 1.98 24.26
C VAL A 47 -10.29 2.32 24.23
N ARG A 48 -11.16 1.31 24.28
CA ARG A 48 -12.63 1.50 24.22
C ARG A 48 -13.18 2.36 25.35
N ALA A 49 -12.52 2.35 26.50
CA ALA A 49 -12.87 3.20 27.62
C ALA A 49 -12.35 4.64 27.52
N GLY A 50 -11.62 5.01 26.45
CA GLY A 50 -10.98 6.32 26.30
C GLY A 50 -9.84 6.56 27.29
N LEU A 51 -9.27 5.50 27.85
CA LEU A 51 -8.21 5.57 28.86
C LEU A 51 -6.80 5.47 28.27
N ALA A 52 -6.67 5.22 26.98
CA ALA A 52 -5.37 5.07 26.32
C ALA A 52 -4.41 6.23 26.62
N PRO A 53 -4.81 7.52 26.60
CA PRO A 53 -3.89 8.63 26.90
C PRO A 53 -3.36 8.66 28.33
N ARG A 54 -3.98 7.89 29.25
CA ARG A 54 -3.56 7.81 30.65
C ARG A 54 -2.64 6.61 30.92
N VAL A 55 -2.65 5.62 30.02
CA VAL A 55 -1.93 4.35 30.20
C VAL A 55 -0.73 4.26 29.29
N PHE A 56 -0.85 4.81 28.09
CA PHE A 56 0.17 4.74 27.04
C PHE A 56 0.72 6.11 26.71
N ALA A 57 1.97 6.13 26.28
CA ALA A 57 2.62 7.29 25.70
C ALA A 57 2.95 7.03 24.21
N ILE A 58 3.01 8.09 23.43
CA ILE A 58 3.55 8.01 22.07
C ILE A 58 4.99 7.53 22.13
N GLY A 59 5.33 6.51 21.34
CA GLY A 59 6.64 5.84 21.35
C GLY A 59 6.74 4.64 22.27
N ASP A 60 5.72 4.35 23.11
CA ASP A 60 5.67 3.07 23.80
C ASP A 60 5.57 1.92 22.81
N GLN A 61 6.09 0.75 23.22
CA GLN A 61 6.16 -0.42 22.35
C GLN A 61 5.30 -1.57 22.87
N LEU A 62 4.59 -2.19 21.94
CA LEU A 62 3.86 -3.44 22.15
C LEU A 62 4.45 -4.54 21.26
N VAL A 63 4.24 -5.80 21.61
CA VAL A 63 4.83 -6.93 20.89
C VAL A 63 3.77 -7.98 20.59
N CYS A 64 3.72 -8.43 19.33
CA CYS A 64 2.97 -9.63 18.93
C CYS A 64 3.91 -10.64 18.24
N ASN A 65 3.44 -11.86 18.00
CA ASN A 65 4.18 -12.83 17.22
C ASN A 65 3.53 -13.05 15.86
N LYS A 66 4.39 -13.31 14.88
CA LYS A 66 3.99 -13.77 13.55
C LYS A 66 4.86 -14.95 13.16
N SER A 67 4.26 -16.15 13.08
CA SER A 67 4.98 -17.38 12.70
C SER A 67 6.26 -17.61 13.52
N GLY A 68 6.20 -17.34 14.84
CA GLY A 68 7.33 -17.51 15.76
C GLY A 68 8.35 -16.36 15.76
N VAL A 69 8.12 -15.30 15.00
CA VAL A 69 8.95 -14.08 15.00
C VAL A 69 8.23 -12.99 15.77
N GLN A 70 8.93 -12.37 16.72
CA GLN A 70 8.42 -11.21 17.43
C GLN A 70 8.40 -9.98 16.52
N LEU A 71 7.25 -9.32 16.48
CA LEU A 71 7.05 -8.03 15.83
C LEU A 71 6.86 -6.96 16.90
N VAL A 72 7.69 -5.95 16.88
CA VAL A 72 7.64 -4.79 17.79
C VAL A 72 6.84 -3.69 17.11
N TRP A 73 5.89 -3.10 17.83
CA TRP A 73 5.01 -2.06 17.34
C TRP A 73 5.17 -0.79 18.16
N ASP A 74 5.44 0.32 17.53
CA ASP A 74 5.46 1.64 18.18
C ASP A 74 4.05 2.21 18.23
N ILE A 75 3.64 2.77 19.35
CA ILE A 75 2.43 3.58 19.45
C ILE A 75 2.72 4.93 18.79
N ILE A 76 2.10 5.18 17.65
CA ILE A 76 2.31 6.40 16.87
C ILE A 76 1.19 7.42 17.01
N GLY A 77 -0.01 6.98 17.42
CA GLY A 77 -1.19 7.82 17.61
C GLY A 77 -2.12 7.28 18.70
N ILE A 78 -2.74 8.18 19.44
CA ILE A 78 -3.79 7.88 20.41
C ILE A 78 -4.96 8.77 20.08
N ASP A 79 -6.14 8.18 19.82
CA ASP A 79 -7.35 8.87 19.32
C ASP A 79 -7.07 9.75 18.08
N HIS A 80 -6.15 9.27 17.24
CA HIS A 80 -5.69 10.01 16.07
C HIS A 80 -6.50 9.64 14.82
N ASP A 81 -6.72 8.35 14.61
CA ASP A 81 -7.40 7.83 13.43
C ASP A 81 -8.89 7.63 13.66
N THR A 82 -9.65 7.73 12.58
CA THR A 82 -11.09 7.47 12.60
C THR A 82 -11.36 5.98 12.38
N PRO A 83 -11.96 5.28 13.37
CA PRO A 83 -12.46 3.93 13.14
C PRO A 83 -13.50 3.90 12.02
N ALA A 84 -13.44 2.89 11.16
CA ALA A 84 -14.41 2.70 10.08
C ALA A 84 -15.82 2.35 10.62
N ASP A 85 -15.88 1.67 11.77
CA ASP A 85 -17.14 1.42 12.48
C ASP A 85 -17.49 2.60 13.39
N PRO A 86 -18.58 3.34 13.09
CA PRO A 86 -18.93 4.56 13.82
C PRO A 86 -19.38 4.35 15.27
N GLN A 87 -19.58 3.10 15.70
CA GLN A 87 -19.85 2.83 17.12
C GLN A 87 -18.61 2.98 18.01
N PHE A 88 -17.41 3.02 17.43
CA PHE A 88 -16.16 3.24 18.14
C PHE A 88 -15.65 4.65 17.90
N THR A 89 -15.21 5.30 18.96
CA THR A 89 -14.74 6.69 18.93
C THR A 89 -13.28 6.83 19.37
N HIS A 90 -12.67 5.73 19.82
CA HIS A 90 -11.30 5.70 20.32
C HIS A 90 -10.46 4.75 19.50
N SER A 91 -9.20 5.10 19.31
CA SER A 91 -8.23 4.30 18.57
C SER A 91 -6.83 4.37 19.19
N LEU A 92 -6.08 3.29 19.06
CA LEU A 92 -4.65 3.26 19.39
C LEU A 92 -3.90 2.79 18.14
N THR A 93 -3.20 3.72 17.51
CA THR A 93 -2.49 3.45 16.26
C THR A 93 -1.11 2.91 16.53
N LEU A 94 -0.85 1.75 15.98
CA LEU A 94 0.42 1.06 16.02
C LEU A 94 1.09 1.09 14.65
N GLN A 95 2.40 1.26 14.59
CA GLN A 95 3.20 1.04 13.39
C GLN A 95 4.33 0.07 13.69
N LEU A 96 4.61 -0.83 12.76
CA LEU A 96 5.75 -1.73 12.88
C LEU A 96 7.04 -0.93 13.09
N HIS A 97 7.79 -1.26 14.15
CA HIS A 97 8.99 -0.52 14.57
C HIS A 97 10.05 -0.52 13.48
N ASP A 98 10.38 -1.68 12.98
CA ASP A 98 11.32 -1.91 11.89
C ASP A 98 10.62 -2.44 10.63
N CYS A 99 11.31 -2.46 9.51
CA CYS A 99 10.78 -3.10 8.30
C CYS A 99 10.63 -4.61 8.53
N TYR A 100 9.55 -5.15 7.95
CA TYR A 100 9.39 -6.60 7.89
C TYR A 100 10.62 -7.27 7.24
N LYS A 101 10.86 -8.53 7.61
CA LYS A 101 12.05 -9.28 7.15
C LYS A 101 12.17 -9.41 5.62
N ASP A 102 11.04 -9.41 4.92
CA ASP A 102 10.99 -9.50 3.47
C ASP A 102 10.72 -8.11 2.84
N THR A 103 11.37 -7.84 1.72
CA THR A 103 11.02 -6.69 0.88
C THR A 103 9.91 -7.09 -0.08
N VAL A 104 9.01 -6.16 -0.38
CA VAL A 104 7.79 -6.43 -1.15
C VAL A 104 7.66 -5.38 -2.25
N GLN A 105 7.33 -5.81 -3.46
CA GLN A 105 6.90 -4.90 -4.52
C GLN A 105 5.56 -4.27 -4.10
N PHE A 106 5.40 -2.99 -4.37
CA PHE A 106 4.11 -2.32 -4.16
C PHE A 106 3.07 -2.88 -5.13
N ASP A 107 3.47 -2.96 -6.40
CA ASP A 107 2.70 -3.58 -7.45
C ASP A 107 3.64 -4.06 -8.56
N ARG A 108 3.20 -4.99 -9.41
CA ARG A 108 4.01 -5.49 -10.51
C ARG A 108 3.72 -4.74 -11.79
N GLU A 109 4.67 -4.75 -12.74
CA GLU A 109 4.43 -4.26 -14.08
C GLU A 109 3.20 -4.94 -14.70
N GLU A 110 2.35 -4.17 -15.37
CA GLU A 110 1.14 -4.66 -16.04
C GLU A 110 1.47 -5.23 -17.43
N ALA A 111 0.56 -6.02 -17.96
CA ALA A 111 0.60 -6.43 -19.35
C ALA A 111 0.27 -5.25 -20.27
N PHE A 112 0.93 -5.13 -21.41
CA PHE A 112 0.57 -4.12 -22.40
C PHE A 112 -0.58 -4.59 -23.32
N TYR A 113 -0.81 -5.89 -23.38
CA TYR A 113 -1.90 -6.46 -24.18
C TYR A 113 -2.53 -7.65 -23.47
N TYR A 114 -3.84 -7.71 -23.48
CA TYR A 114 -4.61 -8.84 -22.98
C TYR A 114 -5.35 -9.50 -24.15
N CYS A 115 -5.18 -10.81 -24.32
CA CYS A 115 -5.81 -11.56 -25.38
C CYS A 115 -7.24 -11.90 -25.00
N GLU A 116 -8.23 -11.15 -25.52
CA GLU A 116 -9.67 -11.45 -25.34
C GLU A 116 -10.04 -12.79 -26.04
N ALA A 117 -9.38 -13.08 -27.14
CA ALA A 117 -9.45 -14.33 -27.87
C ALA A 117 -8.03 -14.87 -28.08
N GLU A 118 -7.92 -16.09 -28.57
CA GLU A 118 -6.63 -16.63 -28.96
C GLU A 118 -5.94 -15.70 -29.98
N LEU A 119 -4.69 -15.34 -29.72
CA LEU A 119 -3.85 -14.59 -30.63
C LEU A 119 -2.98 -15.62 -31.38
N PRO A 120 -3.24 -15.88 -32.70
CA PRO A 120 -2.52 -16.87 -33.44
C PRO A 120 -1.03 -16.58 -33.57
N ALA A 121 -0.23 -17.59 -33.92
CA ALA A 121 1.14 -17.36 -34.37
C ALA A 121 1.14 -16.42 -35.59
N GLY A 122 2.05 -15.44 -35.61
CA GLY A 122 2.07 -14.42 -36.67
C GLY A 122 2.87 -13.19 -36.30
N THR A 123 2.97 -12.25 -37.21
CA THR A 123 3.66 -10.98 -36.99
C THR A 123 2.66 -9.90 -36.65
N TYR A 124 2.96 -9.16 -35.57
CA TYR A 124 2.11 -8.14 -35.00
C TYR A 124 2.91 -6.86 -34.77
N TYR A 125 2.21 -5.74 -34.72
CA TYR A 125 2.79 -4.47 -34.31
C TYR A 125 1.84 -3.67 -33.42
N ILE A 126 2.42 -2.77 -32.62
CA ILE A 126 1.73 -1.79 -31.81
C ILE A 126 2.19 -0.39 -32.20
N THR A 127 1.31 0.59 -32.06
CA THR A 127 1.61 2.01 -32.22
C THR A 127 1.71 2.68 -30.87
N VAL A 128 2.70 3.56 -30.68
CA VAL A 128 2.84 4.35 -29.47
C VAL A 128 1.95 5.57 -29.56
N GLY A 129 1.03 5.73 -28.59
CA GLY A 129 0.05 6.81 -28.56
C GLY A 129 0.46 8.04 -27.74
N ALA A 130 1.66 8.05 -27.15
CA ALA A 130 2.14 9.17 -26.34
C ALA A 130 3.65 9.34 -26.41
N ASN A 131 4.14 10.54 -26.20
CA ASN A 131 5.58 10.76 -25.97
C ASN A 131 5.94 10.40 -24.54
N TRP A 132 7.02 9.65 -24.39
CA TRP A 132 7.57 9.32 -23.08
C TRP A 132 9.09 9.44 -23.05
N GLY A 133 9.55 10.65 -22.87
CA GLY A 133 10.97 10.95 -22.82
C GLY A 133 11.73 10.44 -24.04
N THR A 134 12.91 9.87 -23.79
CA THR A 134 13.77 9.29 -24.80
C THR A 134 13.35 7.88 -25.23
N TYR A 135 12.41 7.25 -24.51
CA TYR A 135 12.16 5.81 -24.65
C TYR A 135 11.03 5.47 -25.62
N CYS A 136 10.05 6.33 -25.75
CA CYS A 136 8.94 6.12 -26.67
C CYS A 136 8.50 7.44 -27.27
N LYS A 137 8.36 7.48 -28.57
CA LYS A 137 7.87 8.67 -29.28
C LYS A 137 6.52 8.42 -29.88
N LEU A 138 5.69 9.44 -29.83
CA LEU A 138 4.38 9.42 -30.44
C LEU A 138 4.45 8.95 -31.90
N ASN A 139 3.55 8.03 -32.25
CA ASN A 139 3.42 7.41 -33.57
C ASN A 139 4.54 6.47 -34.00
N GLU A 140 5.52 6.18 -33.19
CA GLU A 140 6.44 5.08 -33.47
C GLU A 140 5.73 3.74 -33.38
N THR A 141 6.13 2.80 -34.22
CA THR A 141 5.58 1.46 -34.30
C THR A 141 6.64 0.43 -34.03
N TYR A 142 6.26 -0.62 -33.33
CA TYR A 142 7.12 -1.72 -32.92
C TYR A 142 6.48 -3.04 -33.27
N MET A 143 7.24 -3.91 -33.91
CA MET A 143 6.76 -5.20 -34.41
C MET A 143 7.49 -6.36 -33.73
N PHE A 144 6.79 -7.48 -33.66
CA PHE A 144 7.32 -8.75 -33.15
C PHE A 144 6.58 -9.92 -33.81
N THR A 145 7.19 -11.11 -33.73
CA THR A 145 6.61 -12.33 -34.30
C THR A 145 6.42 -13.37 -33.22
N LEU A 146 5.19 -13.88 -33.10
CA LEU A 146 4.84 -15.02 -32.27
C LEU A 146 5.01 -16.29 -33.10
N THR A 147 5.76 -17.26 -32.61
CA THR A 147 5.91 -18.58 -33.23
C THR A 147 4.88 -19.57 -32.71
N LYS A 148 4.23 -19.26 -31.59
CA LYS A 148 3.17 -20.04 -30.94
C LYS A 148 1.93 -19.16 -30.71
N PRO A 149 0.73 -19.73 -30.71
CA PRO A 149 -0.47 -18.99 -30.34
C PRO A 149 -0.43 -18.64 -28.83
N VAL A 150 -0.97 -17.49 -28.49
CA VAL A 150 -1.25 -17.08 -27.11
C VAL A 150 -2.74 -17.32 -26.87
N PRO A 151 -3.13 -18.19 -25.91
CA PRO A 151 -4.52 -18.51 -25.69
C PRO A 151 -5.32 -17.28 -25.17
N ALA A 152 -6.64 -17.34 -25.26
CA ALA A 152 -7.52 -16.37 -24.62
C ALA A 152 -7.19 -16.27 -23.12
N GLY A 153 -7.17 -15.06 -22.57
CA GLY A 153 -6.71 -14.77 -21.22
C GLY A 153 -5.19 -14.64 -21.09
N GLY A 154 -4.43 -14.89 -22.16
CA GLY A 154 -2.98 -14.66 -22.18
C GLY A 154 -2.66 -13.18 -22.22
N GLN A 155 -1.44 -12.85 -21.84
CA GLN A 155 -0.95 -11.47 -21.75
C GLN A 155 0.42 -11.32 -22.42
N LEU A 156 0.65 -10.14 -23.00
CA LEU A 156 1.96 -9.74 -23.49
C LEU A 156 2.54 -8.65 -22.60
N VAL A 157 3.77 -8.83 -22.18
CA VAL A 157 4.48 -7.97 -21.22
C VAL A 157 5.92 -7.72 -21.65
N GLY A 158 6.61 -6.84 -20.96
CA GLY A 158 8.04 -6.57 -21.21
C GLY A 158 8.34 -5.25 -21.92
N PHE A 159 7.34 -4.44 -22.10
CA PHE A 159 7.39 -3.22 -22.91
C PHE A 159 7.87 -1.98 -22.15
N TYR A 160 8.89 -2.08 -21.33
CA TYR A 160 9.20 -0.99 -20.41
C TYR A 160 10.48 -0.20 -20.65
N ARG A 161 11.25 -0.57 -21.63
CA ARG A 161 12.35 0.28 -22.12
C ARG A 161 12.47 0.11 -23.60
N MET A 162 12.10 1.14 -24.32
CA MET A 162 12.45 1.24 -25.71
C MET A 162 13.89 1.69 -25.83
N PRO A 163 14.66 1.06 -26.69
CA PRO A 163 16.06 1.38 -26.82
C PRO A 163 16.27 2.77 -27.44
N ASP A 164 17.20 3.50 -26.87
CA ASP A 164 17.60 4.83 -27.35
C ASP A 164 18.32 4.80 -28.70
N THR A 165 18.74 3.62 -29.16
CA THR A 165 19.54 3.45 -30.38
C THR A 165 19.00 2.32 -31.24
N ALA A 166 18.81 2.58 -32.53
CA ALA A 166 18.46 1.57 -33.53
C ALA A 166 19.72 0.98 -34.16
N PRO A 167 19.75 -0.32 -34.53
CA PRO A 167 18.75 -1.33 -34.28
C PRO A 167 18.93 -1.93 -32.88
N SER A 168 17.97 -1.75 -32.02
CA SER A 168 17.97 -2.40 -30.74
C SER A 168 16.78 -3.33 -30.62
N THR A 169 17.02 -4.44 -30.01
CA THR A 169 16.02 -5.46 -29.78
C THR A 169 15.74 -5.53 -28.28
N TRP A 170 14.48 -5.66 -27.96
CA TRP A 170 14.04 -5.95 -26.61
C TRP A 170 13.01 -7.09 -26.63
N LYS A 171 12.83 -7.74 -25.50
CA LYS A 171 12.01 -8.92 -25.41
C LYS A 171 10.61 -8.57 -24.91
N VAL A 172 9.64 -9.18 -25.52
CA VAL A 172 8.26 -9.24 -25.02
C VAL A 172 8.03 -10.65 -24.51
N GLN A 173 7.43 -10.77 -23.34
CA GLN A 173 7.06 -12.04 -22.74
C GLN A 173 5.57 -12.25 -22.89
N SER A 174 5.14 -13.44 -23.30
CA SER A 174 3.75 -13.83 -23.34
C SER A 174 3.44 -14.80 -22.19
N TYR A 175 2.26 -14.67 -21.60
CA TYR A 175 1.81 -15.46 -20.46
C TYR A 175 0.54 -16.23 -20.79
N ALA A 176 0.36 -17.38 -20.15
CA ALA A 176 -0.81 -18.23 -20.36
C ALA A 176 -2.10 -17.64 -19.81
N SER A 177 -2.02 -16.81 -18.78
CA SER A 177 -3.18 -16.14 -18.19
C SER A 177 -2.76 -14.93 -17.34
N ALA A 178 -3.72 -14.11 -16.93
CA ALA A 178 -3.52 -12.97 -16.05
C ALA A 178 -2.92 -13.35 -14.67
N THR A 179 -3.20 -14.56 -14.19
CA THR A 179 -2.71 -15.04 -12.88
C THR A 179 -1.53 -16.01 -12.99
N SER A 180 -1.11 -16.37 -14.21
CA SER A 180 0.00 -17.29 -14.45
C SER A 180 1.28 -16.55 -14.78
N THR A 181 2.37 -17.00 -14.19
CA THR A 181 3.73 -16.54 -14.54
C THR A 181 4.42 -17.44 -15.57
N THR A 182 3.69 -18.41 -16.13
CA THR A 182 4.24 -19.31 -17.13
C THR A 182 4.46 -18.55 -18.45
N VAL A 183 5.71 -18.42 -18.85
CA VAL A 183 6.06 -17.82 -20.13
C VAL A 183 5.80 -18.81 -21.25
N ILE A 184 4.96 -18.45 -22.21
CA ILE A 184 4.68 -19.24 -23.42
C ILE A 184 5.84 -19.08 -24.40
N GLU A 185 6.27 -17.84 -24.61
CA GLU A 185 7.31 -17.47 -25.57
C GLU A 185 7.95 -16.13 -25.18
N GLU A 186 9.23 -15.98 -25.44
CA GLU A 186 9.91 -14.69 -25.48
C GLU A 186 10.15 -14.28 -26.93
N VAL A 187 9.84 -13.05 -27.28
CA VAL A 187 10.00 -12.53 -28.64
C VAL A 187 10.89 -11.29 -28.66
N THR A 188 11.59 -11.13 -29.75
CA THR A 188 12.37 -9.92 -30.01
C THR A 188 11.50 -8.90 -30.72
N VAL A 189 11.52 -7.67 -30.24
CA VAL A 189 10.75 -6.55 -30.80
C VAL A 189 11.69 -5.61 -31.54
N THR A 190 11.27 -5.17 -32.71
CA THR A 190 12.03 -4.23 -33.55
C THR A 190 11.14 -3.08 -34.02
N ALA A 191 11.73 -1.96 -34.41
CA ALA A 191 10.96 -0.90 -35.06
C ALA A 191 10.35 -1.39 -36.37
N GLY A 192 9.09 -1.06 -36.60
CA GLY A 192 8.36 -1.42 -37.82
C GLY A 192 6.87 -1.60 -37.58
N SER A 193 6.14 -1.69 -38.70
CA SER A 193 4.67 -1.81 -38.73
C SER A 193 4.20 -2.96 -39.66
N SER A 194 5.05 -3.95 -39.88
CA SER A 194 4.64 -5.13 -40.65
C SER A 194 3.79 -6.07 -39.79
N GLY A 195 2.78 -6.68 -40.39
CA GLY A 195 1.88 -7.62 -39.72
C GLY A 195 0.56 -7.03 -39.31
N THR A 196 -0.10 -7.66 -38.34
CA THR A 196 -1.42 -7.24 -37.82
C THR A 196 -1.26 -6.24 -36.68
N SER A 197 -1.98 -5.12 -36.77
CA SER A 197 -1.99 -4.13 -35.68
C SER A 197 -2.71 -4.69 -34.46
N LEU A 198 -2.09 -4.57 -33.29
CA LEU A 198 -2.73 -4.79 -31.99
C LEU A 198 -3.34 -3.49 -31.41
N GLY A 199 -3.22 -2.38 -32.13
CA GLY A 199 -3.76 -1.09 -31.73
C GLY A 199 -2.69 -0.12 -31.24
N THR A 200 -3.17 0.92 -30.56
CA THR A 200 -2.31 1.99 -30.04
C THR A 200 -2.27 1.93 -28.52
N LEU A 201 -1.05 1.95 -27.96
CA LEU A 201 -0.88 2.16 -26.53
C LEU A 201 -1.34 3.57 -26.19
N LEU A 202 -2.27 3.67 -25.25
CA LEU A 202 -3.05 4.86 -25.01
C LEU A 202 -2.22 6.07 -24.58
N PRO A 203 -2.58 7.27 -25.05
CA PRO A 203 -1.95 8.49 -24.61
C PRO A 203 -2.26 8.79 -23.15
N ALA A 204 -1.32 9.47 -22.48
CA ALA A 204 -1.42 9.92 -21.10
C ALA A 204 -2.56 10.90 -20.80
N GLY A 205 -3.44 11.20 -21.73
CA GLY A 205 -4.52 12.17 -21.57
C GLY A 205 -5.92 11.60 -21.34
N ASP A 206 -6.11 10.30 -21.50
CA ASP A 206 -7.39 9.64 -21.24
C ASP A 206 -7.37 8.99 -19.86
N PHE A 207 -7.54 9.80 -18.83
CA PHE A 207 -7.46 9.37 -17.44
C PHE A 207 -8.52 8.35 -17.05
N ALA A 208 -9.71 8.40 -17.63
CA ALA A 208 -10.82 7.51 -17.26
C ALA A 208 -10.54 6.05 -17.59
N ASN A 209 -9.70 5.79 -18.62
CA ASN A 209 -9.38 4.45 -19.11
C ASN A 209 -7.88 4.18 -19.19
N ASN A 210 -7.04 5.10 -18.75
CA ASN A 210 -5.60 5.06 -18.98
C ASN A 210 -4.82 4.19 -17.99
N ARG A 211 -5.39 3.05 -17.65
CA ARG A 211 -4.70 1.98 -16.90
C ARG A 211 -3.61 1.30 -17.71
N ASN A 212 -3.52 1.61 -18.98
CA ASN A 212 -2.54 1.10 -19.94
C ASN A 212 -1.50 2.15 -20.36
N SER A 213 -1.26 3.18 -19.55
CA SER A 213 -0.18 4.11 -19.86
C SER A 213 1.17 3.37 -19.85
N LEU A 214 2.06 3.74 -20.77
CA LEU A 214 3.39 3.13 -20.84
C LEU A 214 4.15 3.24 -19.52
N HIS A 215 3.97 4.29 -18.78
CA HIS A 215 4.51 4.47 -17.44
C HIS A 215 4.05 3.36 -16.51
N ARG A 216 2.76 3.14 -16.45
CA ARG A 216 2.13 2.17 -15.58
C ARG A 216 2.48 0.74 -15.97
N LEU A 217 2.39 0.46 -17.27
CA LEU A 217 2.78 -0.85 -17.80
C LEU A 217 4.23 -1.21 -17.49
N ALA A 218 5.10 -0.20 -17.52
CA ALA A 218 6.53 -0.40 -17.40
C ALA A 218 7.00 -0.75 -15.99
N TYR A 219 6.40 -0.15 -14.97
CA TYR A 219 6.96 -0.11 -13.61
C TYR A 219 5.93 -0.38 -12.51
N GLY A 220 4.80 -0.97 -12.85
CA GLY A 220 3.69 -1.21 -11.95
C GLY A 220 2.80 0.02 -11.73
N SER A 221 1.65 -0.20 -11.09
CA SER A 221 0.71 0.86 -10.75
C SER A 221 1.03 1.45 -9.38
N ASN A 222 1.03 2.76 -9.27
CA ASN A 222 1.13 3.44 -7.97
C ASN A 222 -0.23 3.68 -7.31
N ASN A 223 -1.31 3.15 -7.87
CA ASN A 223 -2.64 3.20 -7.26
C ASN A 223 -2.73 2.21 -6.10
N TYR A 224 -2.83 2.74 -4.87
CA TYR A 224 -2.89 1.91 -3.67
C TYR A 224 -4.10 0.97 -3.67
N GLY A 225 -5.26 1.45 -4.11
CA GLY A 225 -6.51 0.68 -4.13
C GLY A 225 -6.42 -0.60 -4.95
N GLU A 226 -5.65 -0.58 -6.03
CA GLU A 226 -5.46 -1.70 -6.95
C GLU A 226 -4.20 -2.53 -6.63
N SER A 227 -3.33 -2.02 -5.78
CA SER A 227 -2.00 -2.59 -5.57
C SER A 227 -2.01 -3.99 -4.96
N ALA A 228 -1.03 -4.79 -5.36
CA ALA A 228 -0.73 -6.06 -4.70
C ALA A 228 -0.35 -5.85 -3.23
N MET A 229 0.24 -4.71 -2.88
CA MET A 229 0.58 -4.33 -1.51
C MET A 229 -0.66 -4.26 -0.61
N ARG A 230 -1.74 -3.59 -1.02
CA ARG A 230 -2.96 -3.51 -0.23
C ARG A 230 -3.60 -4.88 -0.01
N GLN A 231 -3.64 -5.72 -1.06
CA GLN A 231 -4.13 -7.09 -0.96
C GLN A 231 -3.28 -7.94 0.00
N PHE A 232 -1.95 -7.79 -0.07
CA PHE A 232 -1.02 -8.45 0.85
C PHE A 232 -1.29 -8.05 2.31
N LEU A 233 -1.39 -6.77 2.60
CA LEU A 233 -1.55 -6.26 3.96
C LEU A 233 -2.85 -6.74 4.62
N ASN A 234 -3.93 -6.88 3.85
CA ASN A 234 -5.26 -7.20 4.36
C ASN A 234 -5.67 -8.66 4.13
N SER A 235 -4.70 -9.58 4.05
CA SER A 235 -4.98 -11.00 3.80
C SER A 235 -4.41 -11.94 4.86
N LYS A 236 -5.20 -12.97 5.22
CA LYS A 236 -4.78 -14.18 5.95
C LYS A 236 -4.43 -15.34 5.01
N GLY A 237 -4.51 -15.16 3.69
CA GLY A 237 -4.33 -16.22 2.69
C GLY A 237 -2.93 -16.82 2.71
N ALA A 238 -2.82 -18.10 2.38
CA ALA A 238 -1.54 -18.76 2.17
C ALA A 238 -0.81 -18.20 0.95
N ALA A 239 0.49 -18.44 0.85
CA ALA A 239 1.26 -18.09 -0.33
C ALA A 239 0.60 -18.65 -1.61
N GLY A 240 0.54 -17.84 -2.65
CA GLY A 240 -0.08 -18.19 -3.93
C GLY A 240 -1.60 -18.02 -4.03
N THR A 241 -2.32 -17.67 -2.94
CA THR A 241 -3.78 -17.80 -2.93
C THR A 241 -4.57 -16.50 -2.76
N PHE A 242 -3.97 -15.44 -2.27
CA PHE A 242 -4.74 -14.26 -1.83
C PHE A 242 -4.85 -13.14 -2.85
N TRP A 243 -3.96 -13.13 -3.84
CA TRP A 243 -3.96 -12.07 -4.84
C TRP A 243 -4.97 -12.35 -5.96
N THR A 244 -5.65 -11.31 -6.39
CA THR A 244 -6.52 -11.32 -7.57
C THR A 244 -6.24 -10.12 -8.45
N PRO A 245 -6.29 -10.25 -9.77
CA PRO A 245 -6.12 -9.10 -10.65
C PRO A 245 -7.26 -8.09 -10.43
N GLN A 246 -6.93 -6.83 -10.29
CA GLN A 246 -7.90 -5.72 -10.18
C GLN A 246 -8.29 -5.22 -11.56
N THR A 247 -7.40 -5.38 -12.53
CA THR A 247 -7.66 -5.16 -13.94
C THR A 247 -7.25 -6.38 -14.77
N LYS A 248 -7.71 -6.47 -16.02
CA LYS A 248 -7.29 -7.55 -16.92
C LYS A 248 -5.82 -7.48 -17.34
N PHE A 249 -5.14 -6.39 -17.04
CA PHE A 249 -3.73 -6.20 -17.35
C PHE A 249 -2.80 -6.51 -16.17
N ASP A 250 -3.35 -6.70 -14.97
CA ASP A 250 -2.58 -7.01 -13.78
C ASP A 250 -1.85 -8.35 -13.91
N ARG A 251 -0.70 -8.40 -13.28
CA ARG A 251 0.14 -9.59 -13.20
C ARG A 251 0.38 -9.96 -11.74
N PRO A 252 0.41 -11.26 -11.42
CA PRO A 252 0.68 -11.68 -10.05
C PRO A 252 2.04 -11.18 -9.59
N PRO A 253 2.17 -10.61 -8.40
CA PRO A 253 3.46 -10.12 -7.91
C PRO A 253 4.47 -11.28 -7.83
N THR A 254 5.74 -10.97 -8.03
CA THR A 254 6.81 -12.00 -8.10
C THR A 254 6.96 -12.79 -6.81
N TRP A 255 6.61 -12.19 -5.69
CA TRP A 255 6.70 -12.78 -4.37
C TRP A 255 5.46 -13.60 -3.96
N LEU A 256 4.38 -13.57 -4.75
CA LEU A 256 3.10 -14.22 -4.40
C LEU A 256 3.25 -15.71 -4.07
N ALA A 257 4.05 -16.45 -4.85
CA ALA A 257 4.23 -17.89 -4.66
C ALA A 257 4.97 -18.27 -3.36
N THR A 258 5.70 -17.32 -2.77
CA THR A 258 6.58 -17.59 -1.61
C THR A 258 6.16 -16.87 -0.33
N LEU A 259 5.39 -15.79 -0.46
CA LEU A 259 5.01 -14.95 0.66
C LEU A 259 3.49 -15.07 0.92
N PRO A 260 3.07 -15.54 2.10
CA PRO A 260 1.68 -15.51 2.50
C PRO A 260 1.21 -14.09 2.80
N GLY A 261 -0.09 -13.87 2.84
CA GLY A 261 -0.67 -12.61 3.26
C GLY A 261 -0.14 -12.12 4.60
N TRP A 262 -0.13 -10.81 4.80
CA TRP A 262 0.46 -10.19 5.98
C TRP A 262 -0.11 -10.71 7.30
N MET A 263 -1.42 -10.91 7.37
CA MET A 263 -2.11 -11.36 8.58
C MET A 263 -1.94 -12.88 8.83
N ASN A 264 -1.41 -13.63 7.87
CA ASN A 264 -1.22 -15.07 8.02
C ASN A 264 -0.12 -15.36 9.04
N GLY A 265 -0.45 -16.20 10.05
CA GLY A 265 0.45 -16.60 11.12
C GLY A 265 0.72 -15.54 12.20
N MET A 266 -0.03 -14.45 12.23
CA MET A 266 -0.08 -13.54 13.38
C MET A 266 -0.87 -14.13 14.52
N ASP A 267 -0.56 -13.71 15.75
CA ASP A 267 -1.34 -14.05 16.95
C ASP A 267 -2.81 -13.68 16.75
N GLU A 268 -3.72 -14.63 16.93
CA GLU A 268 -5.16 -14.42 16.68
C GLU A 268 -5.78 -13.46 17.70
N ASP A 269 -5.30 -13.41 18.94
CA ASP A 269 -5.73 -12.46 19.95
C ASP A 269 -5.30 -11.02 19.64
N PHE A 270 -4.13 -10.82 19.00
CA PHE A 270 -3.76 -9.53 18.43
C PHE A 270 -4.69 -9.14 17.29
N LEU A 271 -4.91 -10.05 16.33
CA LEU A 271 -5.81 -9.78 15.20
C LEU A 271 -7.26 -9.51 15.63
N ALA A 272 -7.70 -10.13 16.73
CA ALA A 272 -9.06 -9.97 17.25
C ALA A 272 -9.38 -8.59 17.83
N VAL A 273 -8.36 -7.83 18.23
CA VAL A 273 -8.52 -6.47 18.79
C VAL A 273 -8.36 -5.37 17.76
N LEU A 274 -7.94 -5.73 16.54
CA LEU A 274 -7.80 -4.76 15.46
C LEU A 274 -9.14 -4.43 14.83
N GLY A 275 -9.34 -3.16 14.57
CA GLY A 275 -10.46 -2.68 13.76
C GLY A 275 -9.99 -2.16 12.41
N LYS A 276 -10.97 -1.85 11.56
CA LYS A 276 -10.69 -1.18 10.30
C LYS A 276 -10.58 0.33 10.53
N THR A 277 -9.63 0.91 9.84
CA THR A 277 -9.38 2.35 9.85
C THR A 277 -9.84 2.93 8.54
N HIS A 278 -10.58 4.02 8.60
CA HIS A 278 -10.93 4.79 7.41
C HIS A 278 -9.72 5.59 6.95
N ILE A 279 -9.24 5.31 5.74
CA ILE A 279 -8.07 5.97 5.15
C ILE A 279 -8.40 6.61 3.82
N VAL A 280 -7.84 7.79 3.59
CA VAL A 280 -7.91 8.52 2.32
C VAL A 280 -6.59 8.35 1.58
N VAL A 281 -6.65 8.12 0.28
CA VAL A 281 -5.47 7.93 -0.57
C VAL A 281 -5.60 8.77 -1.83
N SER A 282 -4.59 9.56 -2.14
CA SER A 282 -4.51 10.32 -3.39
C SER A 282 -4.40 9.39 -4.60
N ARG A 283 -4.94 9.82 -5.72
CA ARG A 283 -4.68 9.24 -7.04
C ARG A 283 -3.72 10.11 -7.82
N ASN A 284 -2.84 9.49 -8.61
CA ASN A 284 -1.97 10.26 -9.50
C ASN A 284 -2.80 11.02 -10.56
N THR A 285 -2.24 12.13 -11.05
CA THR A 285 -2.92 13.00 -12.03
C THR A 285 -2.65 12.61 -13.48
N VAL A 286 -1.78 11.64 -13.72
CA VAL A 286 -1.33 11.24 -15.07
C VAL A 286 -2.19 10.11 -15.64
N CYS A 287 -2.48 9.08 -14.84
CA CYS A 287 -3.20 7.89 -15.29
C CYS A 287 -4.56 7.72 -14.59
N ASP A 288 -4.70 8.19 -13.35
CA ASP A 288 -5.87 7.92 -12.52
C ASP A 288 -6.75 9.16 -12.31
N GLY A 289 -6.45 10.26 -13.01
CA GLY A 289 -7.27 11.47 -13.05
C GLY A 289 -7.22 12.35 -11.81
N GLY A 290 -6.33 12.07 -10.86
CA GLY A 290 -6.26 12.82 -9.60
C GLY A 290 -7.42 12.53 -8.66
N GLY A 291 -7.61 13.38 -7.65
CA GLY A 291 -8.59 13.16 -6.58
C GLY A 291 -8.14 12.09 -5.59
N SER A 292 -9.09 11.46 -4.92
CA SER A 292 -8.84 10.47 -3.87
C SER A 292 -9.75 9.25 -3.99
N ASP A 293 -9.30 8.17 -3.40
CA ASP A 293 -10.09 7.00 -3.03
C ASP A 293 -10.11 6.87 -1.50
N GLU A 294 -11.13 6.20 -0.98
CA GLU A 294 -11.31 5.95 0.45
C GLU A 294 -11.43 4.45 0.69
N PHE A 295 -10.80 3.98 1.77
CA PHE A 295 -10.77 2.55 2.09
C PHE A 295 -10.90 2.34 3.60
N ASP A 296 -11.48 1.21 3.95
CA ASP A 296 -11.55 0.71 5.32
C ASP A 296 -10.62 -0.51 5.44
N ASP A 297 -9.39 -0.28 5.86
CA ASP A 297 -8.35 -1.30 5.93
C ASP A 297 -7.97 -1.64 7.37
N THR A 298 -7.65 -2.90 7.64
CA THR A 298 -7.14 -3.34 8.95
C THR A 298 -5.66 -3.00 9.10
N PHE A 299 -4.88 -3.27 8.05
CA PHE A 299 -3.48 -2.85 7.96
C PHE A 299 -3.29 -1.93 6.77
N PHE A 300 -2.57 -0.86 6.97
CA PHE A 300 -2.31 0.14 5.93
C PHE A 300 -0.86 0.65 6.00
N LEU A 301 -0.38 1.22 4.91
CA LEU A 301 0.85 2.01 4.92
C LEU A 301 0.53 3.45 5.29
N LEU A 302 1.44 4.15 5.93
CA LEU A 302 1.28 5.58 6.15
C LEU A 302 1.29 6.35 4.84
N SER A 303 0.55 7.46 4.80
CA SER A 303 0.66 8.42 3.72
C SER A 303 1.88 9.33 3.90
N ARG A 304 2.21 10.08 2.83
CA ARG A 304 3.19 11.16 2.92
C ARG A 304 2.79 12.18 4.00
N ARG A 305 1.51 12.56 4.06
CA ARG A 305 1.03 13.55 5.01
C ARG A 305 1.12 13.06 6.46
N GLU A 306 0.85 11.81 6.71
CA GLU A 306 0.93 11.20 8.04
C GLU A 306 2.36 11.08 8.58
N ALA A 307 3.31 10.76 7.70
CA ALA A 307 4.72 10.70 8.06
C ALA A 307 5.43 12.07 7.99
N TYR A 308 4.88 13.02 7.21
CA TYR A 308 5.38 14.37 7.00
C TYR A 308 4.20 15.36 7.07
N THR A 309 4.24 16.52 6.41
CA THR A 309 3.10 17.45 6.41
C THR A 309 2.56 17.76 5.02
N GLY A 310 3.28 17.37 3.99
CA GLY A 310 2.92 17.73 2.62
C GLY A 310 1.86 16.83 2.03
N ASN A 311 0.88 17.41 1.34
CA ASN A 311 -0.04 16.65 0.50
C ASN A 311 0.66 16.23 -0.78
N GLU A 312 0.36 15.03 -1.28
CA GLU A 312 0.87 14.60 -2.58
C GLU A 312 0.09 15.25 -3.72
N VAL A 313 -1.21 15.27 -3.61
CA VAL A 313 -2.12 16.04 -4.46
C VAL A 313 -2.66 17.19 -3.63
N ALA A 314 -2.49 18.43 -4.07
CA ALA A 314 -2.77 19.62 -3.26
C ALA A 314 -4.19 19.70 -2.70
N SER A 315 -5.17 19.13 -3.42
CA SER A 315 -6.58 19.12 -3.02
C SER A 315 -6.99 17.92 -2.15
N VAL A 316 -6.07 17.00 -1.85
CA VAL A 316 -6.37 15.76 -1.11
C VAL A 316 -5.61 15.74 0.21
N ILE A 317 -6.35 15.55 1.29
CA ILE A 317 -5.80 15.39 2.63
C ILE A 317 -5.78 13.88 2.95
N GLU A 318 -4.58 13.30 2.98
CA GLU A 318 -4.37 11.87 3.22
C GLU A 318 -4.11 11.59 4.72
N GLY A 319 -5.03 11.96 5.59
CA GLY A 319 -4.88 11.87 7.06
C GLY A 319 -4.17 13.09 7.66
N GLU A 320 -3.80 12.99 8.92
CA GLU A 320 -3.09 14.03 9.66
C GLU A 320 -1.71 13.50 10.14
N PRO A 321 -0.72 14.40 10.36
CA PRO A 321 0.60 13.99 10.81
C PRO A 321 0.55 13.30 12.18
N TYR A 322 1.17 12.13 12.30
CA TYR A 322 1.25 11.43 13.60
C TYR A 322 2.18 12.12 14.58
N PRO A 323 1.79 12.25 15.86
CA PRO A 323 2.61 12.89 16.89
C PRO A 323 3.93 12.15 17.17
N TYR A 324 4.06 10.89 16.72
CA TYR A 324 5.30 10.12 16.82
C TYR A 324 6.45 10.73 16.02
N TYR A 325 6.16 11.51 14.97
CA TYR A 325 7.15 12.18 14.14
C TYR A 325 7.25 13.65 14.51
N SER A 326 8.37 14.06 15.09
CA SER A 326 8.56 15.41 15.63
C SER A 326 8.94 16.45 14.59
N ASP A 327 9.62 16.02 13.54
CA ASP A 327 10.02 16.88 12.41
C ASP A 327 9.23 16.50 11.17
N TYR A 328 8.29 17.34 10.83
CA TYR A 328 7.41 17.12 9.69
C TYR A 328 7.92 17.70 8.37
N SER A 329 9.12 18.24 8.34
CA SER A 329 9.67 18.72 7.09
C SER A 329 9.90 17.55 6.14
N ASP A 330 9.23 17.55 4.99
CA ASP A 330 9.33 16.50 3.98
C ASP A 330 10.58 16.59 3.10
N LEU A 331 11.24 17.66 3.28
CA LEU A 331 12.54 18.11 2.80
C LEU A 331 13.05 17.56 1.50
N SER A 332 12.78 18.36 0.56
CA SER A 332 13.62 18.56 -0.61
C SER A 332 15.03 19.11 -0.31
N ALA A 333 15.28 19.57 0.91
CA ALA A 333 16.57 20.14 1.30
C ALA A 333 17.39 19.10 2.05
N ALA A 334 18.45 18.65 1.42
CA ALA A 334 19.42 17.76 2.00
C ALA A 334 19.82 18.22 3.42
N GLY A 335 19.51 17.42 4.41
CA GLY A 335 20.26 17.42 5.67
C GLY A 335 19.67 18.16 6.86
N THR A 336 18.41 18.58 6.89
CA THR A 336 17.89 19.34 8.02
C THR A 336 16.71 18.74 8.79
N GLY A 337 16.23 17.57 8.42
CA GLY A 337 15.13 16.92 9.12
C GLY A 337 15.45 15.47 9.45
N ASN A 338 16.35 15.26 10.38
CA ASN A 338 16.65 13.93 10.90
C ASN A 338 15.64 13.55 11.98
N ASP A 339 14.40 13.26 11.59
CA ASP A 339 13.53 12.52 12.48
C ASP A 339 13.95 11.06 12.46
N THR A 340 14.65 10.63 13.49
CA THR A 340 15.18 9.27 13.62
C THR A 340 14.07 8.22 13.68
N ASN A 341 12.86 8.59 14.07
CA ASN A 341 11.71 7.68 14.13
C ASN A 341 11.26 7.19 12.74
N ARG A 342 11.61 7.93 11.68
CA ARG A 342 11.36 7.49 10.30
C ARG A 342 12.40 6.52 9.77
N ILE A 343 13.56 6.40 10.44
CA ILE A 343 14.61 5.48 10.04
C ILE A 343 14.22 4.09 10.52
N LYS A 344 13.87 3.21 9.59
CA LYS A 344 13.52 1.83 9.89
C LYS A 344 14.59 0.87 9.38
N TYR A 345 14.85 -0.17 10.15
CA TYR A 345 15.92 -1.11 9.87
C TYR A 345 15.38 -2.45 9.37
N ARG A 346 16.22 -3.17 8.67
CA ARG A 346 16.02 -4.58 8.32
C ARG A 346 17.38 -5.26 8.38
N ASN A 347 17.47 -6.32 9.17
CA ASN A 347 18.75 -7.04 9.39
C ASN A 347 19.89 -6.08 9.82
N GLY A 348 19.58 -5.11 10.68
CA GLY A 348 20.56 -4.16 11.21
C GLY A 348 20.98 -3.04 10.26
N SER A 349 20.39 -2.95 9.07
CA SER A 349 20.67 -1.88 8.09
C SER A 349 19.45 -1.01 7.85
N ALA A 350 19.64 0.31 7.85
CA ALA A 350 18.57 1.26 7.50
C ALA A 350 18.05 1.01 6.09
N GLN A 351 16.75 1.04 5.91
CA GLN A 351 16.06 0.66 4.67
C GLN A 351 15.19 1.76 4.11
N TYR A 352 14.91 1.68 2.80
CA TYR A 352 13.74 2.32 2.21
C TYR A 352 12.49 1.56 2.61
N TRP A 353 11.39 2.25 2.91
CA TRP A 353 10.10 1.63 3.16
C TRP A 353 8.95 2.40 2.50
N TRP A 354 7.93 1.65 2.10
CA TRP A 354 6.81 2.18 1.33
C TRP A 354 5.88 3.08 2.15
N LEU A 355 5.42 4.14 1.52
CA LEU A 355 4.21 4.88 1.88
C LEU A 355 3.06 4.48 0.92
N ARG A 356 1.80 4.84 1.26
CA ARG A 356 0.66 4.58 0.36
C ARG A 356 0.45 5.66 -0.69
N SER A 357 1.01 6.86 -0.50
CA SER A 357 0.83 7.99 -1.41
C SER A 357 1.51 7.73 -2.75
N PRO A 358 0.82 7.91 -3.88
CA PRO A 358 1.46 7.91 -5.19
C PRO A 358 2.36 9.14 -5.35
N TYR A 359 3.26 9.12 -6.31
CA TYR A 359 3.84 10.37 -6.83
C TYR A 359 2.82 10.99 -7.79
N ALA A 360 2.27 12.16 -7.49
CA ALA A 360 1.13 12.74 -8.22
C ALA A 360 1.37 12.89 -9.73
N GLY A 361 2.56 13.24 -10.14
CA GLY A 361 2.93 13.49 -11.54
C GLY A 361 3.41 12.25 -12.30
N ASN A 362 3.22 11.05 -11.76
CA ASN A 362 3.67 9.80 -12.39
C ASN A 362 2.76 8.64 -12.02
N GLY A 363 2.46 7.77 -12.98
CA GLY A 363 1.53 6.63 -12.77
C GLY A 363 2.18 5.39 -12.15
N SER A 364 3.51 5.34 -12.03
CA SER A 364 4.23 4.15 -11.58
C SER A 364 5.17 4.38 -10.40
N ILE A 365 5.33 5.62 -9.94
CA ILE A 365 6.22 5.95 -8.82
C ILE A 365 5.41 6.13 -7.55
N VAL A 366 5.80 5.41 -6.50
CA VAL A 366 5.19 5.44 -5.16
C VAL A 366 6.13 6.17 -4.21
N ARG A 367 5.57 6.94 -3.28
CA ARG A 367 6.36 7.58 -2.22
C ARG A 367 6.92 6.54 -1.26
N SER A 368 8.09 6.84 -0.75
CA SER A 368 8.79 6.03 0.23
C SER A 368 9.56 6.91 1.21
N VAL A 369 9.99 6.35 2.31
CA VAL A 369 10.96 6.96 3.21
C VAL A 369 12.31 6.31 2.96
N GLY A 370 13.35 7.13 2.83
CA GLY A 370 14.72 6.66 2.60
C GLY A 370 15.45 6.27 3.90
N PRO A 371 16.64 5.65 3.79
CA PRO A 371 17.42 5.20 4.96
C PRO A 371 17.86 6.31 5.93
N ALA A 372 17.81 7.56 5.50
CA ALA A 372 18.11 8.72 6.34
C ALA A 372 16.83 9.36 6.95
N GLY A 373 15.67 8.71 6.84
CA GLY A 373 14.39 9.27 7.30
C GLY A 373 13.80 10.36 6.40
N LEU A 374 14.38 10.59 5.23
CA LEU A 374 13.93 11.61 4.28
C LEU A 374 12.89 11.06 3.30
N LEU A 375 11.98 11.92 2.87
CA LEU A 375 11.01 11.58 1.82
C LEU A 375 11.74 11.17 0.54
N SER A 376 11.32 10.08 -0.03
CA SER A 376 11.87 9.49 -1.24
C SER A 376 10.76 8.92 -2.14
N PHE A 377 11.13 8.19 -3.14
CA PHE A 377 10.21 7.49 -4.04
C PHE A 377 10.90 6.31 -4.72
N SER A 378 10.11 5.37 -5.23
CA SER A 378 10.58 4.25 -6.04
C SER A 378 9.50 3.81 -7.02
N SER A 379 9.89 3.11 -8.08
CA SER A 379 8.94 2.45 -8.98
C SER A 379 8.13 1.40 -8.22
N ALA A 380 6.86 1.27 -8.52
CA ALA A 380 5.95 0.34 -7.83
C ALA A 380 6.40 -1.13 -7.93
N ASP A 381 7.07 -1.51 -9.03
CA ASP A 381 7.67 -2.83 -9.22
C ASP A 381 9.01 -3.03 -8.45
N GLY A 382 9.52 -1.98 -7.81
CA GLY A 382 10.67 -2.08 -6.91
C GLY A 382 10.33 -2.83 -5.62
N SER A 383 11.32 -3.44 -5.00
CA SER A 383 11.13 -4.17 -3.73
C SER A 383 11.72 -3.38 -2.57
N LEU A 384 10.88 -2.78 -1.75
CA LEU A 384 11.29 -2.03 -0.55
C LEU A 384 10.78 -2.69 0.73
N GLY A 385 11.22 -2.16 1.87
CA GLY A 385 10.73 -2.54 3.17
C GLY A 385 9.26 -2.19 3.37
N VAL A 386 8.61 -2.94 4.25
CA VAL A 386 7.20 -2.74 4.61
C VAL A 386 7.12 -2.52 6.12
N ALA A 387 6.54 -1.40 6.52
CA ALA A 387 6.31 -1.02 7.91
C ALA A 387 4.84 -0.57 8.07
N PRO A 388 3.89 -1.52 8.09
CA PRO A 388 2.48 -1.21 8.13
C PRO A 388 2.06 -0.65 9.48
N ALA A 389 0.93 0.05 9.48
CA ALA A 389 0.21 0.49 10.65
C ALA A 389 -1.12 -0.25 10.77
N CYS A 390 -1.68 -0.27 11.98
CA CYS A 390 -3.01 -0.81 12.30
C CYS A 390 -3.57 -0.12 13.55
N ASN A 391 -4.87 -0.26 13.77
CA ASN A 391 -5.53 0.32 14.93
C ASN A 391 -6.15 -0.74 15.84
N ILE A 392 -5.90 -0.62 17.13
CA ILE A 392 -6.71 -1.27 18.17
C ILE A 392 -7.93 -0.39 18.40
N ILE A 393 -9.12 -1.02 18.33
CA ILE A 393 -10.42 -0.35 18.42
C ILE A 393 -11.33 -1.08 19.41
#